data_0501ad17dc9f6c059cfa4a578fc6c104
#
_entry.id   0501ad17dc9f6c059cfa4a578fc6c104
#
_cell.length_a   1.000
_cell.length_b   1.000
_cell.length_c   1.000
_cell.angle_alpha   90.00
_cell.angle_beta   90.00
_cell.angle_gamma   90.00
#
_symmetry.space_group_name_H-M   'P 1'
#
loop_
_entity.id
_entity.type
_entity.pdbx_description
1 polymer ?
#
loop_
_entity_poly.entity_id
_entity_poly.type
_entity_poly.pdbx_seq_one_letter_code
_entity_poly.pdbx_strand_id
1 'polypeptide(L)'
;MKLIRRRSLLQAGIVSIGGAVSLRVGGTLVAFFMDPFRRKRPEQWKRLCRLGDLNSMEPTHFKVVFEFDHLQGTYDDERGVYAILTDKGPLVYTNVCTHMHCSVRWIPWRQEITCPCHGGFYDRWGQLIGGPPPFSLPIYETEVRGDEVWIANRYLVRSYI
;
A
#
# COMPACT_ATOMS: atom_id res chain seq x y z
N MET A 1 -37.83 -56.42 -3.91
CA MET A 1 -36.94 -55.45 -4.58
C MET A 1 -37.78 -54.26 -5.08
N LYS A 2 -37.61 -53.04 -4.48
CA LYS A 2 -38.35 -51.84 -4.94
C LYS A 2 -37.68 -51.34 -6.22
N LEU A 3 -38.39 -51.40 -7.35
CA LEU A 3 -37.94 -50.83 -8.61
C LEU A 3 -37.80 -49.30 -8.47
N ILE A 4 -36.56 -48.80 -8.53
CA ILE A 4 -36.27 -47.36 -8.52
C ILE A 4 -36.76 -46.79 -9.85
N ARG A 5 -37.72 -45.84 -9.78
CA ARG A 5 -38.26 -45.20 -11.01
C ARG A 5 -37.19 -44.35 -11.66
N ARG A 6 -37.01 -44.45 -12.98
CA ARG A 6 -36.03 -43.68 -13.80
C ARG A 6 -36.07 -42.17 -13.49
N ARG A 7 -37.28 -41.62 -13.23
CA ARG A 7 -37.50 -40.22 -12.85
C ARG A 7 -36.83 -39.84 -11.52
N SER A 8 -36.87 -40.74 -10.55
CA SER A 8 -36.23 -40.51 -9.23
C SER A 8 -34.69 -40.53 -9.33
N LEU A 9 -34.14 -41.38 -10.18
CA LEU A 9 -32.69 -41.40 -10.44
C LEU A 9 -32.22 -40.13 -11.13
N LEU A 10 -32.95 -39.64 -12.12
CA LEU A 10 -32.65 -38.40 -12.82
C LEU A 10 -32.71 -37.17 -11.87
N GLN A 11 -33.79 -37.11 -11.05
CA GLN A 11 -33.92 -36.04 -10.06
C GLN A 11 -32.79 -36.06 -9.02
N ALA A 12 -32.40 -37.21 -8.50
CA ALA A 12 -31.30 -37.35 -7.60
C ALA A 12 -29.97 -36.92 -8.23
N GLY A 13 -29.73 -37.30 -9.50
CA GLY A 13 -28.55 -36.88 -10.25
C GLY A 13 -28.48 -35.36 -10.42
N ILE A 14 -29.57 -34.71 -10.83
CA ILE A 14 -29.64 -33.26 -11.00
C ILE A 14 -29.38 -32.53 -9.67
N VAL A 15 -30.00 -32.97 -8.58
CA VAL A 15 -29.81 -32.37 -7.25
C VAL A 15 -28.35 -32.55 -6.79
N SER A 16 -27.79 -33.73 -6.98
CA SER A 16 -26.39 -34.00 -6.57
C SER A 16 -25.38 -33.18 -7.36
N ILE A 17 -25.53 -33.08 -8.69
CA ILE A 17 -24.64 -32.29 -9.55
C ILE A 17 -24.85 -30.80 -9.24
N GLY A 18 -26.08 -30.32 -9.18
CA GLY A 18 -26.39 -28.94 -8.86
C GLY A 18 -25.86 -28.53 -7.47
N GLY A 19 -26.01 -29.40 -6.47
CA GLY A 19 -25.44 -29.18 -5.13
C GLY A 19 -23.92 -29.11 -5.13
N ALA A 20 -23.25 -30.03 -5.85
CA ALA A 20 -21.79 -30.04 -5.93
C ALA A 20 -21.24 -28.79 -6.66
N VAL A 21 -21.89 -28.37 -7.74
CA VAL A 21 -21.52 -27.15 -8.47
C VAL A 21 -21.74 -25.90 -7.61
N SER A 22 -22.90 -25.80 -6.93
CA SER A 22 -23.20 -24.68 -6.06
C SER A 22 -22.22 -24.58 -4.89
N LEU A 23 -21.82 -25.70 -4.29
CA LEU A 23 -20.86 -25.73 -3.19
C LEU A 23 -19.46 -25.28 -3.67
N ARG A 24 -19.03 -25.74 -4.84
CA ARG A 24 -17.74 -25.32 -5.41
C ARG A 24 -17.72 -23.84 -5.76
N VAL A 25 -18.71 -23.36 -6.51
CA VAL A 25 -18.82 -21.96 -6.91
C VAL A 25 -18.96 -21.05 -5.68
N GLY A 26 -19.88 -21.39 -4.76
CA GLY A 26 -20.08 -20.66 -3.51
C GLY A 26 -18.81 -20.63 -2.65
N GLY A 27 -18.15 -21.78 -2.48
CA GLY A 27 -16.89 -21.87 -1.74
C GLY A 27 -15.79 -21.02 -2.35
N THR A 28 -15.65 -21.02 -3.67
CA THR A 28 -14.66 -20.18 -4.38
C THR A 28 -14.95 -18.70 -4.21
N LEU A 29 -16.22 -18.29 -4.31
CA LEU A 29 -16.62 -16.89 -4.09
C LEU A 29 -16.34 -16.45 -2.66
N VAL A 30 -16.71 -17.26 -1.66
CA VAL A 30 -16.41 -16.95 -0.25
C VAL A 30 -14.89 -16.85 -0.04
N ALA A 31 -14.09 -17.77 -0.59
CA ALA A 31 -12.65 -17.73 -0.49
C ALA A 31 -12.08 -16.45 -1.11
N PHE A 32 -12.57 -16.06 -2.28
CA PHE A 32 -12.15 -14.84 -2.99
C PHE A 32 -12.44 -13.57 -2.17
N PHE A 33 -13.66 -13.45 -1.61
CA PHE A 33 -14.00 -12.28 -0.78
C PHE A 33 -13.31 -12.27 0.58
N MET A 34 -12.96 -13.45 1.12
CA MET A 34 -12.26 -13.56 2.41
C MET A 34 -10.73 -13.42 2.29
N ASP A 35 -10.16 -13.59 1.10
CA ASP A 35 -8.71 -13.54 0.88
C ASP A 35 -8.06 -12.20 1.34
N PRO A 36 -8.62 -11.01 1.03
CA PRO A 36 -8.09 -9.74 1.50
C PRO A 36 -8.01 -9.61 3.02
N PHE A 37 -8.93 -10.25 3.74
CA PHE A 37 -8.98 -10.23 5.21
C PHE A 37 -8.03 -11.25 5.86
N ARG A 38 -7.64 -12.29 5.14
CA ARG A 38 -6.76 -13.37 5.63
C ARG A 38 -5.29 -13.08 5.40
N ARG A 39 -4.95 -12.35 4.34
CA ARG A 39 -3.57 -12.07 3.96
C ARG A 39 -3.10 -10.78 4.60
N LYS A 40 -2.36 -10.90 5.70
CA LYS A 40 -1.50 -9.80 6.16
C LYS A 40 -0.31 -9.72 5.21
N ARG A 41 -0.10 -8.58 4.58
CA ARG A 41 1.14 -8.34 3.83
C ARG A 41 2.32 -8.52 4.79
N PRO A 42 3.31 -9.33 4.46
CA PRO A 42 4.47 -9.48 5.33
C PRO A 42 5.17 -8.12 5.46
N GLU A 43 5.66 -7.84 6.65
CA GLU A 43 6.47 -6.67 6.90
C GLU A 43 7.81 -6.84 6.18
N GLN A 44 8.15 -5.86 5.38
CA GLN A 44 9.40 -5.84 4.63
C GLN A 44 10.14 -4.55 4.95
N TRP A 45 11.42 -4.69 5.20
CA TRP A 45 12.36 -3.58 5.34
C TRP A 45 13.26 -3.54 4.12
N LYS A 46 13.34 -2.39 3.48
CA LYS A 46 14.23 -2.16 2.33
C LYS A 46 15.15 -0.99 2.66
N ARG A 47 16.40 -1.13 2.25
CA ARG A 47 17.37 -0.04 2.32
C ARG A 47 16.95 1.07 1.35
N LEU A 48 16.94 2.31 1.83
CA LEU A 48 16.59 3.48 1.02
C LEU A 48 17.84 4.21 0.52
N CYS A 49 18.70 4.66 1.43
CA CYS A 49 19.86 5.48 1.13
C CYS A 49 20.86 5.43 2.30
N ARG A 50 21.98 6.13 2.19
CA ARG A 50 22.85 6.44 3.34
C ARG A 50 22.38 7.70 4.04
N LEU A 51 22.68 7.80 5.32
CA LEU A 51 22.31 8.99 6.11
C LEU A 51 22.95 10.27 5.55
N GLY A 52 24.19 10.15 5.02
CA GLY A 52 24.90 11.25 4.38
C GLY A 52 24.33 11.72 3.02
N ASP A 53 23.43 10.93 2.42
CA ASP A 53 22.76 11.30 1.16
C ASP A 53 21.55 12.22 1.42
N LEU A 54 21.15 12.39 2.70
CA LEU A 54 20.02 13.20 3.09
C LEU A 54 20.43 14.64 3.38
N ASN A 55 19.62 15.57 2.88
CA ASN A 55 19.77 16.99 3.15
C ASN A 55 18.78 17.41 4.28
N SER A 56 19.18 18.35 5.13
CA SER A 56 18.32 18.93 6.16
C SER A 56 17.46 20.10 5.67
N MET A 57 17.82 20.68 4.53
CA MET A 57 17.12 21.84 3.95
C MET A 57 16.09 21.45 2.91
N GLU A 58 16.36 20.40 2.13
CA GLU A 58 15.54 19.98 1.00
C GLU A 58 15.26 18.49 1.02
N PRO A 59 14.02 18.05 0.80
CA PRO A 59 13.67 16.64 0.69
C PRO A 59 14.24 16.06 -0.61
N THR A 60 14.89 14.92 -0.50
CA THR A 60 15.42 14.16 -1.64
C THR A 60 14.43 13.08 -2.05
N HIS A 61 14.16 12.96 -3.35
CA HIS A 61 13.24 11.96 -3.89
C HIS A 61 13.98 10.63 -4.14
N PHE A 62 13.41 9.54 -3.64
CA PHE A 62 13.88 8.18 -3.86
C PHE A 62 12.75 7.29 -4.39
N LYS A 63 13.13 6.19 -5.02
CA LYS A 63 12.24 5.08 -5.37
C LYS A 63 12.64 3.86 -4.57
N VAL A 64 11.67 3.14 -4.06
CA VAL A 64 11.85 1.87 -3.35
C VAL A 64 10.91 0.84 -3.92
N VAL A 65 11.39 -0.40 -4.05
CA VAL A 65 10.61 -1.52 -4.57
C VAL A 65 10.41 -2.55 -3.46
N PHE A 66 9.16 -2.85 -3.16
CA PHE A 66 8.77 -3.94 -2.29
C PHE A 66 8.26 -5.09 -3.15
N GLU A 67 8.75 -6.29 -2.89
CA GLU A 67 8.38 -7.49 -3.63
C GLU A 67 7.32 -8.27 -2.84
N PHE A 68 6.21 -8.59 -3.46
CA PHE A 68 5.13 -9.35 -2.84
C PHE A 68 4.80 -10.60 -3.62
N ASP A 69 4.75 -11.73 -2.92
CA ASP A 69 4.30 -12.98 -3.50
C ASP A 69 2.77 -13.02 -3.59
N HIS A 70 2.28 -13.39 -4.74
CA HIS A 70 0.87 -13.59 -5.01
C HIS A 70 0.64 -15.00 -5.60
N LEU A 71 -0.60 -15.48 -5.58
CA LEU A 71 -0.95 -16.80 -6.15
C LEU A 71 -0.55 -16.96 -7.64
N GLN A 72 -0.41 -15.85 -8.35
CA GLN A 72 -0.08 -15.80 -9.78
C GLN A 72 1.38 -15.42 -10.05
N GLY A 73 2.21 -15.29 -9.01
CA GLY A 73 3.61 -14.89 -9.10
C GLY A 73 3.98 -13.73 -8.17
N THR A 74 5.23 -13.32 -8.25
CA THR A 74 5.76 -12.16 -7.52
C THR A 74 5.44 -10.89 -8.29
N TYR A 75 5.04 -9.82 -7.60
CA TYR A 75 4.90 -8.49 -8.18
C TYR A 75 5.69 -7.45 -7.40
N ASP A 76 6.18 -6.46 -8.13
CA ASP A 76 6.94 -5.35 -7.59
C ASP A 76 6.01 -4.16 -7.30
N ASP A 77 6.04 -3.68 -6.07
CA ASP A 77 5.34 -2.47 -5.64
C ASP A 77 6.35 -1.31 -5.55
N GLU A 78 6.53 -0.59 -6.68
CA GLU A 78 7.41 0.58 -6.74
C GLU A 78 6.73 1.78 -6.07
N ARG A 79 7.40 2.35 -5.07
CA ARG A 79 6.92 3.53 -4.35
C ARG A 79 7.90 4.68 -4.46
N GLY A 80 7.39 5.84 -4.83
CA GLY A 80 8.12 7.09 -4.68
C GLY A 80 8.02 7.61 -3.25
N VAL A 81 9.14 8.07 -2.70
CA VAL A 81 9.21 8.65 -1.38
C VAL A 81 10.09 9.89 -1.38
N TYR A 82 9.82 10.81 -0.46
CA TYR A 82 10.73 11.88 -0.11
C TYR A 82 11.36 11.59 1.24
N ALA A 83 12.66 11.87 1.35
CA ALA A 83 13.39 11.73 2.60
C ALA A 83 14.16 13.02 2.91
N ILE A 84 14.11 13.46 4.16
CA ILE A 84 14.80 14.66 4.68
C ILE A 84 15.40 14.34 6.04
N LEU A 85 16.56 14.91 6.34
CA LEU A 85 17.17 14.78 7.66
C LEU A 85 16.59 15.84 8.61
N THR A 86 16.11 15.38 9.77
CA THR A 86 15.62 16.27 10.84
C THR A 86 16.48 16.11 12.10
N ASP A 87 16.30 16.98 13.08
CA ASP A 87 16.97 16.89 14.40
C ASP A 87 16.65 15.58 15.14
N LYS A 88 15.54 14.93 14.79
CA LYS A 88 15.08 13.65 15.36
C LYS A 88 15.50 12.43 14.54
N GLY A 89 16.25 12.64 13.46
CA GLY A 89 16.66 11.61 12.51
C GLY A 89 15.97 11.72 11.14
N PRO A 90 16.12 10.71 10.29
CA PRO A 90 15.54 10.71 8.94
C PRO A 90 14.01 10.66 9.00
N LEU A 91 13.37 11.53 8.24
CA LEU A 91 11.94 11.56 8.04
C LEU A 91 11.65 11.16 6.60
N VAL A 92 10.90 10.06 6.40
CA VAL A 92 10.55 9.55 5.08
C VAL A 92 9.04 9.53 4.94
N TYR A 93 8.53 10.14 3.89
CA TYR A 93 7.10 10.23 3.61
C TYR A 93 6.80 9.94 2.13
N THR A 94 5.56 9.57 1.84
CA THR A 94 5.14 9.23 0.49
C THR A 94 5.19 10.44 -0.46
N ASN A 95 5.43 10.21 -1.75
CA ASN A 95 5.24 11.22 -2.78
C ASN A 95 3.81 11.23 -3.34
N VAL A 96 2.86 10.55 -2.68
CA VAL A 96 1.48 10.41 -3.14
C VAL A 96 0.56 11.36 -2.38
N CYS A 97 -0.12 12.24 -3.11
CA CYS A 97 -1.08 13.20 -2.58
C CYS A 97 -2.27 12.52 -1.90
N THR A 98 -2.66 13.00 -0.73
CA THR A 98 -3.77 12.43 0.06
C THR A 98 -5.16 12.79 -0.48
N HIS A 99 -5.27 13.66 -1.50
CA HIS A 99 -6.53 13.97 -2.16
C HIS A 99 -6.96 12.86 -3.13
N MET A 100 -6.26 12.71 -4.26
CA MET A 100 -6.59 11.76 -5.31
C MET A 100 -5.35 11.02 -5.85
N HIS A 101 -4.37 10.75 -4.98
CA HIS A 101 -3.21 9.89 -5.24
C HIS A 101 -2.29 10.34 -6.39
N CYS A 102 -2.32 11.62 -6.81
CA CYS A 102 -1.33 12.16 -7.74
C CYS A 102 0.05 12.24 -7.10
N SER A 103 1.10 12.06 -7.89
CA SER A 103 2.47 12.27 -7.42
C SER A 103 2.72 13.75 -7.14
N VAL A 104 3.22 14.06 -5.95
CA VAL A 104 3.62 15.42 -5.56
C VAL A 104 5.06 15.71 -5.96
N ARG A 105 5.41 17.00 -6.06
CA ARG A 105 6.75 17.44 -6.46
C ARG A 105 7.28 18.51 -5.53
N TRP A 106 8.56 18.38 -5.13
CA TRP A 106 9.29 19.42 -4.44
C TRP A 106 9.59 20.59 -5.38
N ILE A 107 9.34 21.80 -4.91
CA ILE A 107 9.56 23.07 -5.64
C ILE A 107 10.58 23.89 -4.85
N PRO A 108 11.88 23.84 -5.20
CA PRO A 108 12.95 24.44 -4.39
C PRO A 108 12.80 25.93 -4.10
N TRP A 109 12.42 26.73 -5.11
CA TRP A 109 12.27 28.20 -4.96
C TRP A 109 11.05 28.62 -4.13
N ARG A 110 10.07 27.70 -3.92
CA ARG A 110 8.91 27.91 -3.04
C ARG A 110 9.09 27.28 -1.68
N GLN A 111 10.09 26.42 -1.52
CA GLN A 111 10.33 25.62 -0.31
C GLN A 111 9.11 24.80 0.12
N GLU A 112 8.34 24.33 -0.87
CA GLU A 112 7.10 23.56 -0.65
C GLU A 112 7.00 22.38 -1.61
N ILE A 113 6.17 21.41 -1.23
CA ILE A 113 5.78 20.28 -2.07
C ILE A 113 4.41 20.58 -2.64
N THR A 114 4.28 20.47 -3.95
CA THR A 114 3.03 20.81 -4.68
C THR A 114 2.46 19.57 -5.35
N CYS A 115 1.15 19.39 -5.23
CA CYS A 115 0.38 18.46 -6.04
C CYS A 115 -0.12 19.17 -7.32
N PRO A 116 0.33 18.76 -8.52
CA PRO A 116 0.00 19.46 -9.77
C PRO A 116 -1.45 19.24 -10.22
N CYS A 117 -2.15 18.23 -9.69
CA CYS A 117 -3.49 17.88 -10.16
C CYS A 117 -4.56 18.88 -9.71
N HIS A 118 -4.58 19.24 -8.42
CA HIS A 118 -5.64 20.10 -7.86
C HIS A 118 -5.11 21.16 -6.87
N GLY A 119 -3.79 21.42 -6.87
CA GLY A 119 -3.21 22.46 -6.03
C GLY A 119 -3.23 22.13 -4.54
N GLY A 120 -2.78 20.93 -4.17
CA GLY A 120 -2.44 20.61 -2.79
C GLY A 120 -1.03 21.08 -2.48
N PHE A 121 -0.82 21.67 -1.32
CA PHE A 121 0.47 22.21 -0.87
C PHE A 121 0.88 21.64 0.45
N TYR A 122 2.14 21.23 0.55
CA TYR A 122 2.74 20.68 1.75
C TYR A 122 4.10 21.35 1.99
N ASP A 123 4.49 21.47 3.23
CA ASP A 123 5.83 21.95 3.57
C ASP A 123 6.92 20.89 3.28
N ARG A 124 8.19 21.24 3.53
CA ARG A 124 9.33 20.34 3.32
C ARG A 124 9.29 19.05 4.14
N TRP A 125 8.51 18.98 5.20
CA TRP A 125 8.32 17.80 6.06
C TRP A 125 7.07 17.00 5.72
N GLY A 126 6.37 17.37 4.62
CA GLY A 126 5.15 16.71 4.17
C GLY A 126 3.90 17.10 4.98
N GLN A 127 3.96 18.17 5.80
CA GLN A 127 2.78 18.68 6.50
C GLN A 127 1.89 19.46 5.53
N LEU A 128 0.59 19.26 5.62
CA LEU A 128 -0.38 19.97 4.80
C LEU A 128 -0.41 21.46 5.19
N ILE A 129 -0.22 22.33 4.20
CA ILE A 129 -0.29 23.79 4.37
C ILE A 129 -1.39 24.45 3.56
N GLY A 130 -2.01 23.73 2.59
CA GLY A 130 -3.13 24.27 1.84
C GLY A 130 -3.65 23.38 0.72
N GLY A 131 -4.83 23.73 0.21
CA GLY A 131 -5.49 23.03 -0.90
C GLY A 131 -6.48 21.97 -0.46
N PRO A 132 -6.99 21.16 -1.41
CA PRO A 132 -8.04 20.19 -1.16
C PRO A 132 -7.61 18.89 -0.45
N PRO A 133 -6.33 18.53 -0.27
CA PRO A 133 -5.95 17.32 0.47
C PRO A 133 -6.48 17.36 1.91
N PRO A 134 -7.02 16.25 2.44
CA PRO A 134 -7.57 16.21 3.81
C PRO A 134 -6.50 16.05 4.90
N PHE A 135 -5.30 15.55 4.55
CA PHE A 135 -4.25 15.19 5.52
C PHE A 135 -2.86 15.46 4.99
N SER A 136 -1.89 15.59 5.91
CA SER A 136 -0.45 15.58 5.61
C SER A 136 -0.03 14.27 4.92
N LEU A 137 1.12 14.30 4.23
CA LEU A 137 1.65 13.12 3.57
C LEU A 137 1.96 12.01 4.59
N PRO A 138 1.49 10.78 4.39
CA PRO A 138 1.80 9.65 5.25
C PRO A 138 3.31 9.41 5.39
N ILE A 139 3.74 9.17 6.62
CA ILE A 139 5.15 8.94 6.96
C ILE A 139 5.39 7.44 7.05
N TYR A 140 6.48 6.98 6.45
CA TYR A 140 6.93 5.60 6.57
C TYR A 140 7.63 5.37 7.90
N GLU A 141 7.51 4.17 8.43
CA GLU A 141 8.33 3.71 9.51
C GLU A 141 9.77 3.56 9.02
N THR A 142 10.71 4.17 9.73
CA THR A 142 12.13 4.23 9.37
C THR A 142 13.01 3.75 10.49
N GLU A 143 14.11 3.12 10.15
CA GLU A 143 15.15 2.68 11.07
C GLU A 143 16.53 3.04 10.51
N VAL A 144 17.43 3.49 11.37
CA VAL A 144 18.82 3.74 11.00
C VAL A 144 19.66 2.55 11.46
N ARG A 145 20.34 1.88 10.54
CA ARG A 145 21.24 0.76 10.77
C ARG A 145 22.64 1.14 10.34
N GLY A 146 23.49 1.49 11.31
CA GLY A 146 24.80 2.07 11.03
C GLY A 146 24.67 3.44 10.34
N ASP A 147 25.10 3.56 9.10
CA ASP A 147 24.96 4.77 8.27
C ASP A 147 23.84 4.67 7.21
N GLU A 148 23.06 3.60 7.24
CA GLU A 148 22.00 3.33 6.29
C GLU A 148 20.62 3.63 6.85
N VAL A 149 19.77 4.23 6.01
CA VAL A 149 18.35 4.46 6.29
C VAL A 149 17.53 3.33 5.66
N TRP A 150 16.74 2.67 6.49
CA TRP A 150 15.84 1.59 6.10
C TRP A 150 14.39 2.03 6.30
N ILE A 151 13.50 1.60 5.40
CA ILE A 151 12.07 1.87 5.50
C ILE A 151 11.27 0.57 5.46
N ALA A 152 10.20 0.54 6.27
CA ALA A 152 9.21 -0.53 6.22
C ALA A 152 8.16 -0.25 5.13
N ASN A 153 7.50 -1.30 4.65
CA ASN A 153 6.39 -1.17 3.69
C ASN A 153 5.07 -0.66 4.31
N ARG A 154 5.14 -0.14 5.53
CA ARG A 154 4.00 0.41 6.29
C ARG A 154 4.22 1.86 6.70
N TYR A 155 3.12 2.57 6.90
CA TYR A 155 3.15 3.93 7.44
C TYR A 155 3.12 3.91 8.97
N LEU A 156 3.77 4.89 9.58
CA LEU A 156 3.53 5.21 10.97
C LEU A 156 2.07 5.66 11.12
N VAL A 157 1.32 5.01 11.99
CA VAL A 157 0.00 5.47 12.38
C VAL A 157 0.20 6.72 13.25
N ARG A 158 0.16 7.90 12.63
CA ARG A 158 -0.06 9.11 13.41
C ARG A 158 -1.51 9.09 13.88
N SER A 159 -1.72 8.99 15.17
CA SER A 159 -2.96 9.47 15.77
C SER A 159 -3.08 10.93 15.35
N TYR A 160 -4.06 11.21 14.50
CA TYR A 160 -4.41 12.56 14.12
C TYR A 160 -4.93 13.26 15.40
N ILE A 161 -4.08 14.06 16.01
CA ILE A 161 -4.48 15.04 17.04
C ILE A 161 -4.60 16.38 16.33
#